data_0b41cfe99cc2e02c1a3ff5ca15d6fbd2
#
_entry.id   0b41cfe99cc2e02c1a3ff5ca15d6fbd2
#
_cell.length_a   1.000
_cell.length_b   1.000
_cell.length_c   1.000
_cell.angle_alpha   90.00
_cell.angle_beta   90.00
_cell.angle_gamma   90.00
#
_symmetry.space_group_name_H-M   'P 1'
#
loop_
_entity.id
_entity.type
_entity.pdbx_description
1 polymer ?
#
loop_
_entity_poly.entity_id
_entity_poly.type
_entity_poly.pdbx_seq_one_letter_code
_entity_poly.pdbx_strand_id
1 'polypeptide(L)'
;MTLIKYGKSRKASTILSDQAKNLESNKNLSQTVEILNLVSPMVQAIESLDIKKMGEILSENWHYKKQLSNLITSKDLEAELKSLTSNKNIYGGKLLGAGGNGYILVIGDPKEIKKISGRSVVNFDFEKYGSKKIYSDE
;
A
#
# COMPACT_ATOMS: atom_id res chain seq x y z
N MET A 1 6.25 0.63 11.26
CA MET A 1 5.52 0.11 10.07
C MET A 1 5.46 -1.40 10.14
N THR A 2 4.39 -2.00 9.63
CA THR A 2 4.17 -3.45 9.72
C THR A 2 3.58 -3.96 8.42
N LEU A 3 4.02 -5.12 7.97
CA LEU A 3 3.44 -5.85 6.84
C LEU A 3 2.56 -6.99 7.36
N ILE A 4 1.35 -7.09 6.83
CA ILE A 4 0.39 -8.17 7.10
C ILE A 4 0.27 -9.01 5.84
N LYS A 5 0.50 -10.32 5.93
CA LYS A 5 0.29 -11.20 4.79
C LYS A 5 -1.21 -11.33 4.49
N TYR A 6 -1.60 -11.03 3.26
CA TYR A 6 -2.99 -11.07 2.80
C TYR A 6 -3.16 -11.95 1.58
N GLY A 7 -4.10 -12.89 1.67
CA GLY A 7 -4.46 -13.78 0.55
C GLY A 7 -3.38 -14.76 0.13
N LYS A 8 -3.68 -15.52 -0.93
CA LYS A 8 -2.75 -16.45 -1.58
C LYS A 8 -2.14 -15.80 -2.83
N SER A 9 -0.98 -16.26 -3.26
CA SER A 9 -0.32 -15.75 -4.48
C SER A 9 -1.28 -15.73 -5.68
N ARG A 10 -1.29 -14.63 -6.43
CA ARG A 10 -2.08 -14.43 -7.67
C ARG A 10 -1.17 -13.90 -8.77
N LYS A 11 -1.49 -14.18 -10.02
CA LYS A 11 -0.73 -13.59 -11.15
C LYS A 11 -1.01 -12.09 -11.24
N ALA A 12 -0.01 -11.28 -10.98
CA ALA A 12 -0.09 -9.82 -11.06
C ALA A 12 -0.36 -9.33 -12.50
N SER A 13 0.06 -10.09 -13.51
CA SER A 13 -0.05 -9.72 -14.92
C SER A 13 -1.48 -9.40 -15.36
N THR A 14 -2.48 -10.16 -14.90
CA THR A 14 -3.89 -9.90 -15.24
C THR A 14 -4.38 -8.55 -14.73
N ILE A 15 -4.03 -8.21 -13.50
CA ILE A 15 -4.42 -6.92 -12.88
C ILE A 15 -3.71 -5.76 -13.58
N LEU A 16 -2.40 -5.90 -13.85
CA LEU A 16 -1.62 -4.88 -14.55
C LEU A 16 -2.09 -4.66 -15.98
N SER A 17 -2.46 -5.72 -16.69
CA SER A 17 -3.03 -5.61 -18.05
C SER A 17 -4.37 -4.87 -18.04
N ASP A 18 -5.24 -5.11 -17.06
CA ASP A 18 -6.51 -4.41 -16.91
C ASP A 18 -6.31 -2.92 -16.58
N GLN A 19 -5.36 -2.61 -15.68
CA GLN A 19 -4.98 -1.22 -15.38
C GLN A 19 -4.45 -0.48 -16.62
N ALA A 20 -3.58 -1.12 -17.42
CA ALA A 20 -3.04 -0.53 -18.64
C ALA A 20 -4.16 -0.19 -19.64
N LYS A 21 -5.08 -1.12 -19.90
CA LYS A 21 -6.24 -0.88 -20.79
C LYS A 21 -7.12 0.27 -20.29
N ASN A 22 -7.38 0.34 -18.99
CA ASN A 22 -8.17 1.43 -18.41
C ASN A 22 -7.47 2.79 -18.56
N LEU A 23 -6.13 2.82 -18.44
CA LEU A 23 -5.34 4.03 -18.63
C LEU A 23 -5.29 4.46 -20.09
N GLU A 24 -5.05 3.53 -21.02
CA GLU A 24 -5.07 3.79 -22.47
C GLU A 24 -6.40 4.38 -22.96
N SER A 25 -7.51 3.97 -22.35
CA SER A 25 -8.84 4.51 -22.62
C SER A 25 -9.15 5.81 -21.84
N ASN A 26 -8.20 6.42 -21.15
CA ASN A 26 -8.34 7.58 -20.28
C ASN A 26 -9.36 7.40 -19.14
N LYS A 27 -9.80 6.18 -18.87
CA LYS A 27 -10.84 5.89 -17.89
C LYS A 27 -10.42 6.22 -16.44
N ASN A 28 -9.11 6.11 -16.15
CA ASN A 28 -8.56 6.27 -14.79
C ASN A 28 -7.43 7.32 -14.73
N LEU A 29 -7.38 8.23 -15.70
CA LEU A 29 -6.32 9.24 -15.77
C LEU A 29 -6.33 10.16 -14.54
N SER A 30 -7.51 10.61 -14.09
CA SER A 30 -7.64 11.46 -12.90
C SER A 30 -7.12 10.78 -11.65
N GLN A 31 -7.44 9.51 -11.41
CA GLN A 31 -6.95 8.75 -10.26
C GLN A 31 -5.42 8.57 -10.31
N THR A 32 -4.88 8.38 -11.50
CA THR A 32 -3.42 8.27 -11.68
C THR A 32 -2.72 9.59 -11.35
N VAL A 33 -3.28 10.73 -11.77
CA VAL A 33 -2.77 12.06 -11.42
C VAL A 33 -2.83 12.30 -9.91
N GLU A 34 -3.94 11.94 -9.24
CA GLU A 34 -4.05 12.07 -7.79
C GLU A 34 -3.01 11.21 -7.05
N ILE A 35 -2.73 9.99 -7.52
CA ILE A 35 -1.66 9.15 -6.96
C ILE A 35 -0.29 9.83 -7.10
N LEU A 36 -0.01 10.47 -8.23
CA LEU A 36 1.23 11.21 -8.45
C LEU A 36 1.34 12.44 -7.54
N ASN A 37 0.24 13.15 -7.32
CA ASN A 37 0.17 14.32 -6.43
C ASN A 37 0.50 13.98 -4.97
N LEU A 38 0.35 12.71 -4.55
CA LEU A 38 0.71 12.26 -3.20
C LEU A 38 2.22 12.08 -2.96
N VAL A 39 3.04 12.10 -4.02
CA VAL A 39 4.50 11.86 -3.89
C VAL A 39 5.16 12.96 -3.07
N SER A 40 4.96 14.22 -3.43
CA SER A 40 5.58 15.36 -2.72
C SER A 40 5.14 15.46 -1.25
N PRO A 41 3.84 15.36 -0.90
CA PRO A 41 3.41 15.28 0.50
C PRO A 41 4.01 14.12 1.27
N MET A 42 4.20 12.95 0.64
CA MET A 42 4.83 11.79 1.29
C MET A 42 6.31 12.06 1.60
N VAL A 43 7.06 12.66 0.66
CA VAL A 43 8.46 13.05 0.89
C VAL A 43 8.56 14.00 2.08
N GLN A 44 7.72 15.04 2.13
CA GLN A 44 7.69 15.98 3.25
C GLN A 44 7.36 15.31 4.59
N ALA A 45 6.40 14.37 4.60
CA ALA A 45 6.04 13.62 5.79
C ALA A 45 7.19 12.71 6.27
N ILE A 46 7.96 12.13 5.35
CA ILE A 46 9.15 11.33 5.66
C ILE A 46 10.24 12.22 6.25
N GLU A 47 10.55 13.34 5.61
CA GLU A 47 11.60 14.28 6.05
C GLU A 47 11.30 14.89 7.42
N SER A 48 10.04 15.16 7.70
CA SER A 48 9.57 15.68 9.01
C SER A 48 9.31 14.60 10.04
N LEU A 49 9.47 13.31 9.70
CA LEU A 49 9.13 12.16 10.55
C LEU A 49 7.67 12.17 11.04
N ASP A 50 6.77 12.75 10.25
CA ASP A 50 5.33 12.76 10.55
C ASP A 50 4.69 11.42 10.19
N ILE A 51 4.82 10.46 11.11
CA ILE A 51 4.34 9.09 10.96
C ILE A 51 2.82 9.03 10.76
N LYS A 52 2.08 9.94 11.38
CA LYS A 52 0.62 10.00 11.24
C LYS A 52 0.26 10.44 9.82
N LYS A 53 0.88 11.50 9.32
CA LYS A 53 0.67 12.00 7.96
C LYS A 53 1.05 10.97 6.91
N MET A 54 2.14 10.22 7.10
CA MET A 54 2.51 9.11 6.22
C MET A 54 1.39 8.05 6.14
N GLY A 55 0.77 7.70 7.26
CA GLY A 55 -0.36 6.76 7.31
C GLY A 55 -1.58 7.27 6.55
N GLU A 56 -1.95 8.52 6.77
CA GLU A 56 -3.06 9.19 6.07
C GLU A 56 -2.85 9.16 4.55
N ILE A 57 -1.65 9.53 4.08
CA ILE A 57 -1.28 9.51 2.65
C ILE A 57 -1.34 8.09 2.06
N LEU A 58 -0.92 7.07 2.80
CA LEU A 58 -1.07 5.68 2.34
C LEU A 58 -2.53 5.28 2.13
N SER A 59 -3.41 5.67 3.04
CA SER A 59 -4.85 5.39 2.92
C SER A 59 -5.48 6.16 1.75
N GLU A 60 -5.06 7.40 1.54
CA GLU A 60 -5.49 8.21 0.40
C GLU A 60 -5.00 7.62 -0.93
N ASN A 61 -3.73 7.20 -1.00
CA ASN A 61 -3.21 6.47 -2.15
C ASN A 61 -4.02 5.20 -2.43
N TRP A 62 -4.43 4.45 -1.39
CA TRP A 62 -5.28 3.27 -1.55
C TRP A 62 -6.65 3.62 -2.11
N HIS A 63 -7.23 4.73 -1.66
CA HIS A 63 -8.51 5.22 -2.17
C HIS A 63 -8.50 5.41 -3.70
N TYR A 64 -7.46 6.02 -4.25
CA TYR A 64 -7.31 6.19 -5.69
C TYR A 64 -6.89 4.89 -6.39
N LYS A 65 -5.94 4.16 -5.83
CA LYS A 65 -5.40 2.95 -6.45
C LYS A 65 -6.46 1.89 -6.71
N LYS A 66 -7.37 1.65 -5.77
CA LYS A 66 -8.43 0.64 -5.94
C LYS A 66 -9.43 0.97 -7.07
N GLN A 67 -9.45 2.22 -7.53
CA GLN A 67 -10.30 2.67 -8.64
C GLN A 67 -9.65 2.41 -10.02
N LEU A 68 -8.36 2.08 -10.08
CA LEU A 68 -7.65 1.83 -11.34
C LEU A 68 -8.11 0.53 -12.02
N SER A 69 -8.63 -0.42 -11.27
CA SER A 69 -9.21 -1.68 -11.77
C SER A 69 -10.07 -2.35 -10.70
N ASN A 70 -11.19 -2.92 -11.09
CA ASN A 70 -12.06 -3.69 -10.19
C ASN A 70 -11.40 -4.97 -9.65
N LEU A 71 -10.25 -5.37 -10.21
CA LEU A 71 -9.48 -6.55 -9.79
C LEU A 71 -8.51 -6.26 -8.64
N ILE A 72 -8.30 -4.99 -8.28
CA ILE A 72 -7.30 -4.57 -7.27
C ILE A 72 -7.77 -4.91 -5.86
N THR A 73 -9.06 -4.75 -5.59
CA THR A 73 -9.61 -4.91 -4.25
C THR A 73 -10.72 -5.98 -4.17
N SER A 74 -11.14 -6.31 -2.96
CA SER A 74 -12.27 -7.19 -2.67
C SER A 74 -12.99 -6.70 -1.42
N LYS A 75 -14.25 -7.16 -1.23
CA LYS A 75 -15.02 -6.81 -0.03
C LYS A 75 -14.29 -7.18 1.27
N ASP A 76 -13.62 -8.33 1.29
CA ASP A 76 -12.89 -8.81 2.47
C ASP A 76 -11.67 -7.93 2.76
N LEU A 77 -10.93 -7.53 1.71
CA LEU A 77 -9.78 -6.61 1.87
C LEU A 77 -10.21 -5.24 2.39
N GLU A 78 -11.30 -4.69 1.84
CA GLU A 78 -11.84 -3.41 2.30
C GLU A 78 -12.32 -3.49 3.76
N ALA A 79 -12.97 -4.59 4.14
CA ALA A 79 -13.38 -4.81 5.53
C ALA A 79 -12.18 -4.90 6.48
N GLU A 80 -11.11 -5.59 6.09
CA GLU A 80 -9.88 -5.70 6.88
C GLU A 80 -9.18 -4.35 7.03
N LEU A 81 -8.99 -3.61 5.94
CA LEU A 81 -8.40 -2.27 5.99
C LEU A 81 -9.24 -1.31 6.84
N LYS A 82 -10.56 -1.35 6.70
CA LYS A 82 -11.48 -0.55 7.52
C LYS A 82 -11.37 -0.90 9.00
N SER A 83 -11.32 -2.19 9.34
CA SER A 83 -11.16 -2.65 10.73
C SER A 83 -9.86 -2.14 11.34
N LEU A 84 -8.75 -2.21 10.60
CA LEU A 84 -7.46 -1.70 11.03
C LEU A 84 -7.50 -0.18 11.24
N THR A 85 -7.93 0.57 10.23
CA THR A 85 -7.89 2.05 10.25
C THR A 85 -8.96 2.70 11.13
N SER A 86 -9.92 1.92 11.66
CA SER A 86 -10.87 2.39 12.69
C SER A 86 -10.24 2.53 14.07
N ASN A 87 -9.06 1.95 14.31
CA ASN A 87 -8.33 2.11 15.56
C ASN A 87 -7.49 3.39 15.53
N LYS A 88 -7.66 4.24 16.57
CA LYS A 88 -6.96 5.54 16.68
C LYS A 88 -5.43 5.47 16.69
N ASN A 89 -4.87 4.32 17.02
CA ASN A 89 -3.43 4.07 17.05
C ASN A 89 -2.91 3.50 15.72
N ILE A 90 -3.77 3.39 14.70
CA ILE A 90 -3.41 2.97 13.34
C ILE A 90 -3.73 4.14 12.40
N TYR A 91 -2.69 4.70 11.80
CA TYR A 91 -2.78 5.94 11.04
C TYR A 91 -3.15 5.73 9.59
N GLY A 92 -2.96 4.52 9.06
CA GLY A 92 -3.35 4.18 7.70
C GLY A 92 -2.67 2.94 7.15
N GLY A 93 -3.10 2.53 5.96
CA GLY A 93 -2.55 1.35 5.30
C GLY A 93 -3.07 1.14 3.88
N LYS A 94 -2.37 0.28 3.15
CA LYS A 94 -2.72 -0.12 1.79
C LYS A 94 -2.20 -1.50 1.42
N LEU A 95 -2.83 -2.14 0.45
CA LEU A 95 -2.26 -3.33 -0.18
C LEU A 95 -1.12 -2.95 -1.11
N LEU A 96 0.02 -3.64 -0.99
CA LEU A 96 1.19 -3.47 -1.84
C LEU A 96 1.08 -4.29 -3.14
N GLY A 97 1.89 -3.92 -4.13
CA GLY A 97 1.97 -4.62 -5.43
C GLY A 97 0.80 -4.30 -6.37
N ALA A 98 0.48 -5.19 -7.28
CA ALA A 98 -0.54 -4.99 -8.31
C ALA A 98 -1.97 -4.94 -7.78
N GLY A 99 -2.24 -5.55 -6.64
CA GLY A 99 -3.59 -5.70 -6.07
C GLY A 99 -4.01 -7.16 -5.87
N GLY A 100 -5.21 -7.36 -5.36
CA GLY A 100 -5.84 -8.66 -5.16
C GLY A 100 -5.29 -9.47 -3.99
N ASN A 101 -3.97 -9.68 -3.89
CA ASN A 101 -3.28 -10.40 -2.81
C ASN A 101 -1.86 -9.85 -2.62
N GLY A 102 -1.21 -10.20 -1.52
CA GLY A 102 0.17 -9.79 -1.23
C GLY A 102 0.37 -9.43 0.22
N TYR A 103 0.87 -8.23 0.46
CA TYR A 103 1.07 -7.71 1.80
C TYR A 103 0.33 -6.37 1.96
N ILE A 104 -0.34 -6.20 3.09
CA ILE A 104 -0.88 -4.91 3.50
C ILE A 104 0.21 -4.21 4.30
N LEU A 105 0.63 -3.02 3.86
CA LEU A 105 1.47 -2.13 4.63
C LEU A 105 0.57 -1.30 5.54
N VAL A 106 0.88 -1.31 6.84
CA VAL A 106 0.14 -0.56 7.85
C VAL A 106 1.09 0.30 8.66
N ILE A 107 0.72 1.54 8.89
CA ILE A 107 1.42 2.48 9.77
C ILE A 107 0.60 2.70 11.03
N GLY A 108 1.18 2.40 12.19
CA GLY A 108 0.52 2.51 13.49
C GLY A 108 1.24 1.69 14.56
N ASP A 109 0.58 1.50 15.70
CA ASP A 109 1.11 0.66 16.79
C ASP A 109 1.14 -0.82 16.37
N PRO A 110 2.33 -1.46 16.34
CA PRO A 110 2.47 -2.86 15.92
C PRO A 110 1.66 -3.84 16.78
N LYS A 111 1.47 -3.55 18.07
CA LYS A 111 0.70 -4.40 18.98
C LYS A 111 -0.79 -4.37 18.60
N GLU A 112 -1.33 -3.20 18.36
CA GLU A 112 -2.72 -3.04 17.92
C GLU A 112 -2.94 -3.65 16.53
N ILE A 113 -2.01 -3.44 15.59
CA ILE A 113 -2.06 -4.05 14.26
C ILE A 113 -2.14 -5.58 14.36
N LYS A 114 -1.24 -6.20 15.15
CA LYS A 114 -1.22 -7.66 15.35
C LYS A 114 -2.51 -8.17 15.98
N LYS A 115 -3.03 -7.47 16.98
CA LYS A 115 -4.25 -7.81 17.70
C LYS A 115 -5.49 -7.78 16.78
N ILE A 116 -5.62 -6.74 15.97
CA ILE A 116 -6.80 -6.54 15.10
C ILE A 116 -6.76 -7.48 13.91
N SER A 117 -5.61 -7.61 13.24
CA SER A 117 -5.50 -8.43 12.03
C SER A 117 -5.65 -9.92 12.29
N GLY A 118 -5.25 -10.41 13.48
CA GLY A 118 -5.20 -11.84 13.79
C GLY A 118 -4.30 -12.67 12.86
N ARG A 119 -3.49 -12.01 11.99
CA ARG A 119 -2.66 -12.62 10.94
C ARG A 119 -1.18 -12.56 11.28
N SER A 120 -0.39 -13.30 10.53
CA SER A 120 1.06 -13.19 10.57
C SER A 120 1.49 -11.79 10.15
N VAL A 121 2.27 -11.14 11.00
CA VAL A 121 2.85 -9.82 10.75
C VAL A 121 4.35 -9.95 10.56
N VAL A 122 4.91 -9.13 9.68
CA VAL A 122 6.34 -9.02 9.43
C VAL A 122 6.77 -7.61 9.78
N ASN A 123 7.67 -7.50 10.76
CA ASN A 123 8.35 -6.24 11.01
C ASN A 123 9.53 -6.11 10.05
N PHE A 124 9.81 -4.91 9.61
CA PHE A 124 10.93 -4.62 8.73
C PHE A 124 11.53 -3.27 9.09
N ASP A 125 12.81 -3.14 8.81
CA ASP A 125 13.56 -1.91 8.98
C ASP A 125 13.94 -1.33 7.63
N PHE A 126 14.29 -0.05 7.59
CA PHE A 126 14.79 0.60 6.40
C PHE A 126 16.27 0.26 6.19
N GLU A 127 16.64 -0.07 4.96
CA GLU A 127 18.05 -0.22 4.58
C GLU A 127 18.72 1.15 4.58
N LYS A 128 19.74 1.29 5.45
CA LYS A 128 20.43 2.57 5.71
C LYS A 128 21.11 3.15 4.46
N TYR A 129 21.61 2.29 3.60
CA TYR A 129 22.44 2.70 2.46
C TYR A 129 21.72 2.61 1.12
N GLY A 130 20.42 2.24 1.13
CA GLY A 130 19.63 2.09 -0.09
C GLY A 130 20.08 0.92 -0.98
N SER A 131 19.90 1.08 -2.27
CA SER A 131 20.29 0.04 -3.24
C SER A 131 21.80 -0.04 -3.38
N LYS A 132 22.35 -1.28 -3.34
CA LYS A 132 23.78 -1.55 -3.53
C LYS A 132 23.98 -2.51 -4.68
N LYS A 133 25.03 -2.27 -5.49
CA LYS A 133 25.52 -3.25 -6.45
C LYS A 133 26.21 -4.38 -5.66
N ILE A 134 25.64 -5.58 -5.68
CA ILE A 134 26.14 -6.74 -4.94
C ILE A 134 26.95 -7.69 -5.83
N TYR A 135 26.86 -7.51 -7.14
CA TYR A 135 27.60 -8.28 -8.16
C TYR A 135 27.89 -7.41 -9.39
N SER A 136 29.07 -7.59 -10.00
CA SER A 136 29.40 -7.09 -11.33
C SER A 136 30.25 -8.11 -12.04
N ASP A 137 29.85 -8.51 -13.24
CA ASP A 137 30.76 -9.14 -14.18
C ASP A 137 31.81 -8.12 -14.59
N GLU A 138 33.10 -8.43 -14.39
CA GLU A 138 34.22 -7.70 -14.98
C GLU A 138 34.44 -8.16 -16.41
#